data_94638418f8c2ea64f625b99c80f753ab
#
_entry.id   94638418f8c2ea64f625b99c80f753ab
#
_cell.length_a   1.000
_cell.length_b   1.000
_cell.length_c   1.000
_cell.angle_alpha   90.00
_cell.angle_beta   90.00
_cell.angle_gamma   90.00
#
_symmetry.space_group_name_H-M   'P 1'
#
loop_
_entity.id
_entity.type
_entity.pdbx_description
1 polymer ?
#
loop_
_entity_poly.entity_id
_entity_poly.type
_entity_poly.pdbx_seq_one_letter_code
_entity_poly.pdbx_strand_id
1 'polypeptide(L)'
;MRFLKFLFSVSVSVGIILLGYGFIWDFMAKKRVIAIETTLKESSKFNFEYDNIITSGYPNNINIKVENLRFDSKNSNNEIHYKVGDVVFDIYPFVLQQQADISVPTSQMFTFNYNGELKKFKVQAKIVNLNFLDDTVTFDLTELKIFDVDANKLILKADKFYYKGSLSDSSKFEVNFKNLKIRDYMIDSILLKAKLENISQTDVYAILLNMAILEGDEFKQYFTKNLEFLNKSNAIINIENMKLVDEEKWFELVNKFKIDKRHRVVGPLDVIASDVETAEKIISTFSGSDDLDIKSLPMLKRLISKNDAKFIRLSGKLERGSLYLFNQKIARTKSLDK
;
A
#
# COMPACT_ATOMS: atom_id res chain seq x y z
N MET A 1 61.75 -15.08 -23.89
CA MET A 1 61.26 -13.96 -24.73
C MET A 1 59.75 -14.12 -25.19
N ARG A 2 59.26 -15.30 -25.65
CA ARG A 2 57.89 -15.54 -26.08
C ARG A 2 56.84 -15.38 -24.94
N PHE A 3 57.19 -15.88 -23.74
CA PHE A 3 56.31 -15.78 -22.55
C PHE A 3 56.07 -14.33 -22.09
N LEU A 4 57.14 -13.48 -22.15
CA LEU A 4 57.00 -12.07 -21.78
C LEU A 4 56.09 -11.28 -22.77
N LYS A 5 56.21 -11.60 -24.08
CA LYS A 5 55.33 -11.03 -25.11
C LYS A 5 53.86 -11.47 -24.93
N PHE A 6 53.66 -12.73 -24.55
CA PHE A 6 52.30 -13.24 -24.25
C PHE A 6 51.69 -12.55 -23.02
N LEU A 7 52.45 -12.45 -21.91
CA LEU A 7 51.98 -11.72 -20.72
C LEU A 7 51.68 -10.25 -21.02
N PHE A 8 52.54 -9.58 -21.79
CA PHE A 8 52.28 -8.19 -22.19
C PHE A 8 51.01 -8.08 -23.05
N SER A 9 50.83 -8.97 -24.03
CA SER A 9 49.60 -8.98 -24.87
C SER A 9 48.37 -9.21 -24.05
N VAL A 10 48.36 -10.14 -23.10
CA VAL A 10 47.23 -10.40 -22.19
C VAL A 10 46.96 -9.19 -21.32
N SER A 11 47.99 -8.56 -20.73
CA SER A 11 47.81 -7.37 -19.89
C SER A 11 47.24 -6.19 -20.67
N VAL A 12 47.67 -5.97 -21.91
CA VAL A 12 47.13 -4.93 -22.78
C VAL A 12 45.67 -5.24 -23.13
N SER A 13 45.34 -6.49 -23.47
CA SER A 13 43.97 -6.88 -23.79
C SER A 13 43.03 -6.71 -22.59
N VAL A 14 43.48 -7.12 -21.40
CA VAL A 14 42.72 -6.90 -20.14
C VAL A 14 42.56 -5.41 -19.87
N GLY A 15 43.59 -4.59 -20.07
CA GLY A 15 43.52 -3.13 -19.92
C GLY A 15 42.51 -2.49 -20.86
N ILE A 16 42.46 -2.91 -22.14
CA ILE A 16 41.48 -2.42 -23.12
C ILE A 16 40.05 -2.83 -22.71
N ILE A 17 39.86 -4.07 -22.26
CA ILE A 17 38.57 -4.54 -21.78
C ILE A 17 38.10 -3.74 -20.59
N LEU A 18 38.97 -3.48 -19.60
CA LEU A 18 38.62 -2.70 -18.40
C LEU A 18 38.32 -1.24 -18.75
N LEU A 19 39.05 -0.63 -19.67
CA LEU A 19 38.74 0.72 -20.14
C LEU A 19 37.41 0.75 -20.89
N GLY A 20 37.20 -0.18 -21.81
CA GLY A 20 35.93 -0.30 -22.53
C GLY A 20 34.74 -0.50 -21.58
N TYR A 21 34.91 -1.34 -20.57
CA TYR A 21 33.91 -1.55 -19.53
C TYR A 21 33.63 -0.26 -18.72
N GLY A 22 34.69 0.48 -18.34
CA GLY A 22 34.55 1.76 -17.64
C GLY A 22 33.77 2.79 -18.45
N PHE A 23 33.98 2.86 -19.77
CA PHE A 23 33.22 3.74 -20.66
C PHE A 23 31.75 3.34 -20.73
N ILE A 24 31.46 2.04 -20.87
CA ILE A 24 30.08 1.53 -20.89
C ILE A 24 29.37 1.85 -19.58
N TRP A 25 30.06 1.61 -18.45
CA TRP A 25 29.52 1.88 -17.12
C TRP A 25 29.18 3.39 -16.95
N ASP A 26 30.12 4.28 -17.28
CA ASP A 26 29.93 5.74 -17.18
C ASP A 26 28.75 6.22 -18.07
N PHE A 27 28.69 5.71 -19.30
CA PHE A 27 27.59 5.99 -20.22
C PHE A 27 26.24 5.54 -19.62
N MET A 28 26.18 4.32 -19.09
CA MET A 28 24.95 3.79 -18.48
C MET A 28 24.58 4.57 -17.22
N ALA A 29 25.54 4.90 -16.36
CA ALA A 29 25.32 5.70 -15.16
C ALA A 29 24.74 7.08 -15.51
N LYS A 30 25.34 7.79 -16.47
CA LYS A 30 24.83 9.09 -16.96
C LYS A 30 23.42 8.99 -17.52
N LYS A 31 23.13 7.95 -18.31
CA LYS A 31 21.79 7.72 -18.86
C LYS A 31 20.75 7.50 -17.74
N ARG A 32 21.11 6.76 -16.68
CA ARG A 32 20.21 6.53 -15.53
C ARG A 32 20.00 7.79 -14.69
N VAL A 33 21.05 8.59 -14.48
CA VAL A 33 20.93 9.90 -13.81
C VAL A 33 19.95 10.79 -14.56
N ILE A 34 20.13 10.93 -15.87
CA ILE A 34 19.22 11.73 -16.72
C ILE A 34 17.78 11.21 -16.60
N ALA A 35 17.57 9.90 -16.62
CA ALA A 35 16.25 9.31 -16.49
C ALA A 35 15.61 9.65 -15.12
N ILE A 36 16.36 9.55 -14.03
CA ILE A 36 15.89 9.92 -12.69
C ILE A 36 15.56 11.42 -12.64
N GLU A 37 16.48 12.27 -13.07
CA GLU A 37 16.26 13.73 -13.11
C GLU A 37 15.01 14.11 -13.93
N THR A 38 14.84 13.51 -15.10
CA THR A 38 13.67 13.73 -15.95
C THR A 38 12.41 13.32 -15.22
N THR A 39 12.40 12.13 -14.61
CA THR A 39 11.24 11.64 -13.84
C THR A 39 10.88 12.57 -12.69
N LEU A 40 11.89 13.06 -11.94
CA LEU A 40 11.66 13.99 -10.83
C LEU A 40 11.14 15.35 -11.33
N LYS A 41 11.69 15.88 -12.43
CA LYS A 41 11.32 17.19 -13.00
C LYS A 41 9.94 17.17 -13.71
N GLU A 42 9.63 16.09 -14.40
CA GLU A 42 8.41 15.97 -15.22
C GLU A 42 7.20 15.40 -14.48
N SER A 43 7.34 15.11 -13.18
CA SER A 43 6.22 14.63 -12.38
C SER A 43 5.03 15.61 -12.43
N SER A 44 3.87 15.14 -12.88
CA SER A 44 2.64 15.92 -12.89
C SER A 44 1.98 16.04 -11.52
N LYS A 45 2.32 15.15 -10.58
CA LYS A 45 1.66 15.02 -9.27
C LYS A 45 2.43 15.69 -8.14
N PHE A 46 3.76 15.75 -8.25
CA PHE A 46 4.64 16.22 -7.19
C PHE A 46 5.69 17.20 -7.71
N ASN A 47 6.05 18.18 -6.90
CA ASN A 47 7.27 18.96 -7.05
C ASN A 47 8.35 18.26 -6.25
N PHE A 48 9.43 17.87 -6.90
CA PHE A 48 10.59 17.28 -6.25
C PHE A 48 11.71 18.30 -6.12
N GLU A 49 12.33 18.36 -4.95
CA GLU A 49 13.54 19.12 -4.65
C GLU A 49 14.61 18.19 -4.10
N TYR A 50 15.85 18.40 -4.47
CA TYR A 50 17.02 17.68 -3.99
C TYR A 50 18.26 18.56 -4.07
N ASP A 51 19.27 18.27 -3.26
CA ASP A 51 20.49 19.08 -3.22
C ASP A 51 21.47 18.64 -4.32
N ASN A 52 21.70 17.32 -4.50
CA ASN A 52 22.67 16.79 -5.45
C ASN A 52 22.31 15.35 -5.87
N ILE A 53 22.87 14.92 -7.01
CA ILE A 53 22.84 13.52 -7.48
C ILE A 53 24.28 13.05 -7.68
N ILE A 54 24.68 12.01 -6.94
CA ILE A 54 26.02 11.44 -6.94
C ILE A 54 25.97 10.01 -7.47
N THR A 55 26.89 9.66 -8.34
CA THR A 55 27.04 8.29 -8.86
C THR A 55 28.27 7.60 -8.30
N SER A 56 28.14 6.31 -8.00
CA SER A 56 29.23 5.44 -7.51
C SER A 56 28.92 3.97 -7.86
N GLY A 57 29.70 3.03 -7.34
CA GLY A 57 29.41 1.60 -7.44
C GLY A 57 30.16 0.83 -8.54
N TYR A 58 31.04 1.54 -9.31
CA TYR A 58 31.91 0.86 -10.28
C TYR A 58 32.77 -0.23 -9.59
N PRO A 59 32.96 -1.40 -10.18
CA PRO A 59 32.50 -1.83 -11.51
C PRO A 59 31.15 -2.62 -11.47
N ASN A 60 30.62 -2.99 -10.32
CA ASN A 60 29.60 -4.04 -10.20
C ASN A 60 28.17 -3.54 -10.42
N ASN A 61 27.84 -2.38 -9.87
CA ASN A 61 26.51 -1.77 -9.92
C ASN A 61 26.62 -0.27 -10.18
N ILE A 62 25.48 0.37 -10.41
CA ILE A 62 25.38 1.82 -10.51
C ILE A 62 24.58 2.28 -9.30
N ASN A 63 25.27 2.91 -8.33
CA ASN A 63 24.63 3.52 -7.17
C ASN A 63 24.39 4.99 -7.49
N ILE A 64 23.14 5.41 -7.47
CA ILE A 64 22.75 6.80 -7.64
C ILE A 64 22.18 7.29 -6.33
N LYS A 65 22.89 8.18 -5.66
CA LYS A 65 22.44 8.84 -4.42
C LYS A 65 21.82 10.19 -4.77
N VAL A 66 20.55 10.36 -4.39
CA VAL A 66 19.86 11.65 -4.43
C VAL A 66 19.83 12.20 -3.01
N GLU A 67 20.52 13.33 -2.79
CA GLU A 67 20.70 13.90 -1.46
C GLU A 67 19.55 14.84 -1.09
N ASN A 68 19.08 14.71 0.16
CA ASN A 68 18.02 15.55 0.74
C ASN A 68 16.74 15.62 -0.12
N LEU A 69 16.30 14.49 -0.66
CA LEU A 69 15.09 14.44 -1.47
C LEU A 69 13.86 14.89 -0.64
N ARG A 70 13.13 15.82 -1.20
CA ARG A 70 11.87 16.36 -0.69
C ARG A 70 10.85 16.38 -1.81
N PHE A 71 9.58 16.26 -1.50
CA PHE A 71 8.53 16.50 -2.48
C PHE A 71 7.28 17.10 -1.85
N ASP A 72 6.61 17.93 -2.63
CA ASP A 72 5.36 18.58 -2.31
C ASP A 72 4.29 18.17 -3.32
N SER A 73 3.06 17.94 -2.85
CA SER A 73 1.97 17.61 -3.76
C SER A 73 1.57 18.82 -4.60
N LYS A 74 1.37 18.59 -5.90
CA LYS A 74 0.79 19.58 -6.82
C LYS A 74 -0.75 19.46 -6.79
N ASN A 75 -1.42 20.61 -6.76
CA ASN A 75 -2.86 20.72 -7.02
C ASN A 75 -3.79 19.86 -6.13
N SER A 76 -3.41 19.57 -4.90
CA SER A 76 -4.32 18.94 -3.96
C SER A 76 -4.92 19.98 -3.00
N ASN A 77 -6.21 19.82 -2.67
CA ASN A 77 -6.82 20.59 -1.57
C ASN A 77 -6.14 20.32 -0.21
N ASN A 78 -5.30 19.29 -0.19
CA ASN A 78 -4.54 18.84 0.96
C ASN A 78 -3.06 18.86 0.55
N GLU A 79 -2.30 19.85 0.98
CA GLU A 79 -0.88 19.96 0.68
C GLU A 79 -0.12 18.91 1.50
N ILE A 80 0.64 18.08 0.82
CA ILE A 80 1.53 17.09 1.44
C ILE A 80 2.96 17.54 1.19
N HIS A 81 3.72 17.74 2.26
CA HIS A 81 5.15 17.99 2.23
C HIS A 81 5.87 16.80 2.82
N TYR A 82 6.73 16.18 2.04
CA TYR A 82 7.43 14.97 2.48
C TYR A 82 8.95 15.16 2.38
N LYS A 83 9.62 15.02 3.51
CA LYS A 83 11.08 15.03 3.60
C LYS A 83 11.56 13.59 3.73
N VAL A 84 12.06 13.02 2.63
CA VAL A 84 12.59 11.66 2.58
C VAL A 84 14.00 11.62 3.16
N GLY A 85 14.86 12.54 2.77
CA GLY A 85 16.29 12.54 3.05
C GLY A 85 17.09 11.94 1.90
N ASP A 86 18.22 11.29 2.20
CA ASP A 86 19.08 10.69 1.20
C ASP A 86 18.48 9.38 0.66
N VAL A 87 18.31 9.30 -0.64
CA VAL A 87 17.78 8.09 -1.33
C VAL A 87 18.87 7.51 -2.21
N VAL A 88 19.13 6.22 -2.09
CA VAL A 88 20.11 5.52 -2.91
C VAL A 88 19.43 4.50 -3.78
N PHE A 89 19.66 4.57 -5.08
CA PHE A 89 19.23 3.61 -6.08
C PHE A 89 20.40 2.71 -6.45
N ASP A 90 20.31 1.43 -6.13
CA ASP A 90 21.25 0.39 -6.56
C ASP A 90 20.72 -0.26 -7.83
N ILE A 91 21.33 0.04 -8.97
CA ILE A 91 20.90 -0.43 -10.29
C ILE A 91 21.89 -1.47 -10.79
N TYR A 92 21.37 -2.58 -11.27
CA TYR A 92 22.15 -3.70 -11.81
C TYR A 92 22.17 -3.64 -13.34
N PRO A 93 23.22 -3.05 -13.94
CA PRO A 93 23.22 -2.72 -15.38
C PRO A 93 23.27 -3.93 -16.31
N PHE A 94 23.73 -5.07 -15.81
CA PHE A 94 23.95 -6.30 -16.61
C PHE A 94 22.90 -7.39 -16.36
N VAL A 95 21.85 -7.10 -15.60
CA VAL A 95 20.71 -8.00 -15.43
C VAL A 95 19.73 -7.76 -16.57
N LEU A 96 19.22 -8.84 -17.18
CA LEU A 96 18.27 -8.77 -18.29
C LEU A 96 16.96 -8.06 -17.89
N GLN A 97 16.58 -8.15 -16.62
CA GLN A 97 15.42 -7.47 -16.05
C GLN A 97 15.82 -6.10 -15.50
N GLN A 98 14.93 -5.13 -15.64
CA GLN A 98 15.14 -3.82 -15.01
C GLN A 98 14.94 -3.97 -13.50
N GLN A 99 16.04 -4.04 -12.77
CA GLN A 99 16.03 -4.18 -11.32
C GLN A 99 16.75 -3.01 -10.66
N ALA A 100 16.14 -2.46 -9.63
CA ALA A 100 16.78 -1.50 -8.74
C ALA A 100 16.35 -1.76 -7.29
N ASP A 101 17.31 -1.78 -6.39
CA ASP A 101 17.04 -1.72 -4.96
C ASP A 101 17.15 -0.26 -4.52
N ILE A 102 16.17 0.20 -3.76
CA ILE A 102 16.11 1.59 -3.31
C ILE A 102 16.24 1.61 -1.80
N SER A 103 17.28 2.27 -1.31
CA SER A 103 17.48 2.50 0.11
C SER A 103 17.03 3.90 0.48
N VAL A 104 16.19 4.01 1.50
CA VAL A 104 15.73 5.28 2.07
C VAL A 104 16.02 5.34 3.57
N PRO A 105 16.10 6.52 4.18
CA PRO A 105 16.33 6.66 5.62
C PRO A 105 15.28 5.92 6.45
N THR A 106 15.72 5.35 7.56
CA THR A 106 14.85 4.63 8.51
C THR A 106 13.90 5.56 9.28
N SER A 107 14.11 6.87 9.19
CA SER A 107 13.28 7.89 9.82
C SER A 107 12.98 8.99 8.82
N GLN A 108 11.72 9.24 8.58
CA GLN A 108 11.22 10.19 7.60
C GLN A 108 10.15 11.07 8.23
N MET A 109 9.97 12.27 7.69
CA MET A 109 8.97 13.24 8.17
C MET A 109 8.01 13.60 7.05
N PHE A 110 6.73 13.60 7.32
CA PHE A 110 5.77 14.20 6.42
C PHE A 110 4.86 15.17 7.16
N THR A 111 4.51 16.23 6.49
CA THR A 111 3.58 17.25 6.97
C THR A 111 2.39 17.26 6.04
N PHE A 112 1.23 17.35 6.62
CA PHE A 112 -0.02 17.34 5.91
C PHE A 112 -0.85 18.55 6.34
N ASN A 113 -1.35 19.31 5.36
CA ASN A 113 -2.25 20.44 5.61
C ASN A 113 -3.69 19.94 5.48
N TYR A 114 -4.43 20.01 6.57
CA TYR A 114 -5.85 19.69 6.59
C TYR A 114 -6.64 20.87 7.17
N ASN A 115 -7.55 21.42 6.36
CA ASN A 115 -8.37 22.58 6.73
C ASN A 115 -7.58 23.78 7.26
N GLY A 116 -6.34 24.00 6.78
CA GLY A 116 -5.47 25.08 7.22
C GLY A 116 -4.60 24.75 8.43
N GLU A 117 -4.73 23.57 9.02
CA GLU A 117 -3.86 23.09 10.08
C GLU A 117 -2.77 22.17 9.54
N LEU A 118 -1.53 22.45 9.88
CA LEU A 118 -0.38 21.62 9.53
C LEU A 118 -0.19 20.54 10.59
N LYS A 119 -0.44 19.28 10.22
CA LYS A 119 -0.16 18.11 11.07
C LYS A 119 1.15 17.46 10.65
N LYS A 120 2.03 17.17 11.61
CA LYS A 120 3.36 16.60 11.38
C LYS A 120 3.43 15.16 11.85
N PHE A 121 3.93 14.29 10.99
CA PHE A 121 4.07 12.87 11.29
C PHE A 121 5.49 12.42 11.06
N LYS A 122 5.94 11.49 11.91
CA LYS A 122 7.21 10.82 11.79
C LYS A 122 6.98 9.35 11.51
N VAL A 123 7.52 8.86 10.39
CA VAL A 123 7.58 7.44 10.06
C VAL A 123 8.94 6.91 10.43
N GLN A 124 8.99 5.82 11.17
CA GLN A 124 10.21 5.11 11.54
C GLN A 124 10.06 3.63 11.19
N ALA A 125 11.12 3.05 10.63
CA ALA A 125 11.23 1.62 10.44
C ALA A 125 12.68 1.20 10.70
N LYS A 126 12.91 -0.05 11.18
CA LYS A 126 14.25 -0.56 11.42
C LYS A 126 14.95 -0.96 10.12
N ILE A 127 14.21 -1.58 9.22
CA ILE A 127 14.67 -1.98 7.90
C ILE A 127 13.66 -1.45 6.89
N VAL A 128 14.17 -0.85 5.82
CA VAL A 128 13.36 -0.34 4.71
C VAL A 128 13.97 -0.89 3.44
N ASN A 129 13.32 -1.90 2.86
CA ASN A 129 13.68 -2.45 1.56
C ASN A 129 12.64 -2.01 0.53
N LEU A 130 13.08 -1.25 -0.45
CA LEU A 130 12.30 -0.95 -1.63
C LEU A 130 12.96 -1.64 -2.81
N ASN A 131 12.23 -2.46 -3.50
CA ASN A 131 12.70 -3.14 -4.70
C ASN A 131 11.84 -2.75 -5.89
N PHE A 132 12.51 -2.54 -6.99
CA PHE A 132 11.93 -2.25 -8.28
C PHE A 132 12.34 -3.36 -9.24
N LEU A 133 11.38 -4.11 -9.72
CA LEU A 133 11.61 -5.18 -10.69
C LEU A 133 10.65 -5.00 -11.87
N ASP A 134 11.19 -4.65 -13.03
CA ASP A 134 10.43 -4.31 -14.25
C ASP A 134 9.38 -3.23 -13.96
N ASP A 135 8.14 -3.61 -13.77
CA ASP A 135 6.96 -2.78 -13.55
C ASP A 135 6.43 -2.91 -12.10
N THR A 136 7.07 -3.76 -11.30
CA THR A 136 6.61 -4.05 -9.93
C THR A 136 7.43 -3.28 -8.91
N VAL A 137 6.74 -2.61 -7.99
CA VAL A 137 7.32 -1.98 -6.80
C VAL A 137 6.96 -2.80 -5.58
N THR A 138 7.95 -3.13 -4.76
CA THR A 138 7.73 -3.74 -3.45
C THR A 138 8.34 -2.90 -2.34
N PHE A 139 7.63 -2.79 -1.24
CA PHE A 139 8.10 -2.20 0.02
C PHE A 139 8.05 -3.29 1.09
N ASP A 140 9.15 -3.48 1.79
CA ASP A 140 9.22 -4.36 2.95
C ASP A 140 9.82 -3.59 4.13
N LEU A 141 8.98 -3.29 5.12
CA LEU A 141 9.35 -2.53 6.31
C LEU A 141 9.25 -3.43 7.53
N THR A 142 10.27 -3.36 8.40
CA THR A 142 10.21 -4.01 9.70
C THR A 142 10.19 -2.99 10.83
N GLU A 143 9.50 -3.30 11.91
CA GLU A 143 9.32 -2.43 13.08
C GLU A 143 8.81 -1.03 12.66
N LEU A 144 7.79 -1.01 11.77
CA LEU A 144 7.16 0.24 11.34
C LEU A 144 6.46 0.93 12.51
N LYS A 145 6.70 2.23 12.67
CA LYS A 145 6.03 3.09 13.65
C LYS A 145 5.68 4.42 12.98
N ILE A 146 4.47 4.90 13.23
CA ILE A 146 4.01 6.22 12.80
C ILE A 146 3.61 7.01 14.04
N PHE A 147 4.21 8.17 14.21
CA PHE A 147 3.95 9.08 15.33
C PHE A 147 3.31 10.37 14.83
N ASP A 148 2.33 10.86 15.57
CA ASP A 148 1.96 12.27 15.54
C ASP A 148 3.02 13.02 16.32
N VAL A 149 3.72 13.95 15.64
CA VAL A 149 4.84 14.69 16.27
C VAL A 149 4.31 15.74 17.23
N ASP A 150 3.22 16.42 16.88
CA ASP A 150 2.67 17.52 17.64
C ASP A 150 1.97 17.02 18.92
N ALA A 151 1.26 15.90 18.83
CA ALA A 151 0.65 15.22 19.97
C ALA A 151 1.60 14.29 20.73
N ASN A 152 2.82 14.04 20.22
CA ASN A 152 3.78 13.06 20.73
C ASN A 152 3.14 11.67 20.97
N LYS A 153 2.29 11.23 20.03
CA LYS A 153 1.46 10.02 20.15
C LYS A 153 1.81 9.00 19.08
N LEU A 154 1.99 7.75 19.48
CA LEU A 154 2.10 6.63 18.57
C LEU A 154 0.71 6.33 17.98
N ILE A 155 0.58 6.45 16.65
CA ILE A 155 -0.66 6.21 15.91
C ILE A 155 -0.74 4.76 15.46
N LEU A 156 0.37 4.28 14.87
CA LEU A 156 0.43 2.96 14.27
C LEU A 156 1.78 2.31 14.56
N LYS A 157 1.75 1.02 14.86
CA LYS A 157 2.92 0.15 14.95
C LYS A 157 2.62 -1.15 14.23
N ALA A 158 3.59 -1.66 13.47
CA ALA A 158 3.54 -3.00 12.89
C ALA A 158 4.93 -3.64 12.94
N ASP A 159 5.00 -4.94 13.22
CA ASP A 159 6.28 -5.66 13.19
C ASP A 159 6.77 -5.85 11.77
N LYS A 160 5.84 -6.07 10.83
CA LYS A 160 6.11 -6.10 9.39
C LYS A 160 5.02 -5.39 8.62
N PHE A 161 5.44 -4.66 7.60
CA PHE A 161 4.59 -4.11 6.56
C PHE A 161 5.17 -4.50 5.21
N TYR A 162 4.36 -5.11 4.37
CA TYR A 162 4.70 -5.43 3.00
C TYR A 162 3.68 -4.79 2.07
N TYR A 163 4.17 -4.19 1.00
CA TYR A 163 3.39 -3.66 -0.10
C TYR A 163 3.95 -4.15 -1.42
N LYS A 164 3.08 -4.50 -2.35
CA LYS A 164 3.42 -4.81 -3.73
C LYS A 164 2.41 -4.16 -4.66
N GLY A 165 2.88 -3.42 -5.65
CA GLY A 165 2.04 -2.78 -6.66
C GLY A 165 2.69 -2.80 -8.01
N SER A 166 1.90 -2.61 -9.08
CA SER A 166 2.38 -2.43 -10.44
C SER A 166 2.39 -0.95 -10.79
N LEU A 167 3.36 -0.51 -11.55
CA LEU A 167 3.44 0.87 -12.06
C LEU A 167 2.63 1.06 -13.34
N SER A 168 2.60 0.07 -14.21
CA SER A 168 1.84 0.09 -15.44
C SER A 168 0.34 -0.13 -15.19
N ASP A 169 -0.01 -1.03 -14.27
CA ASP A 169 -1.37 -1.25 -13.79
C ASP A 169 -1.50 -0.77 -12.33
N SER A 170 -1.47 0.55 -12.14
CA SER A 170 -1.62 1.17 -10.81
C SER A 170 -2.96 0.86 -10.13
N SER A 171 -3.82 0.05 -10.77
CA SER A 171 -5.07 -0.41 -10.15
C SER A 171 -4.88 -1.58 -9.20
N LYS A 172 -3.82 -2.39 -9.35
CA LYS A 172 -3.59 -3.60 -8.54
C LYS A 172 -2.57 -3.37 -7.45
N PHE A 173 -2.88 -3.85 -6.24
CA PHE A 173 -1.96 -3.83 -5.13
C PHE A 173 -2.20 -4.97 -4.14
N GLU A 174 -1.15 -5.29 -3.40
CA GLU A 174 -1.17 -6.19 -2.24
C GLU A 174 -0.56 -5.48 -1.05
N VAL A 175 -1.23 -5.55 0.09
CA VAL A 175 -0.77 -5.02 1.37
C VAL A 175 -0.83 -6.12 2.42
N ASN A 176 0.23 -6.25 3.21
CA ASN A 176 0.28 -7.20 4.31
C ASN A 176 0.87 -6.53 5.55
N PHE A 177 0.16 -6.61 6.66
CA PHE A 177 0.63 -6.21 7.98
C PHE A 177 0.75 -7.44 8.89
N LYS A 178 1.75 -7.45 9.77
CA LYS A 178 1.86 -8.41 10.88
C LYS A 178 2.00 -7.65 12.19
N ASN A 179 1.29 -8.13 13.22
CA ASN A 179 1.25 -7.54 14.56
C ASN A 179 0.97 -6.04 14.49
N LEU A 180 -0.14 -5.72 13.80
CA LEU A 180 -0.56 -4.33 13.59
C LEU A 180 -1.27 -3.81 14.83
N LYS A 181 -0.74 -2.74 15.42
CA LYS A 181 -1.41 -1.95 16.44
C LYS A 181 -1.81 -0.61 15.87
N ILE A 182 -3.10 -0.31 15.91
CA ILE A 182 -3.65 1.01 15.56
C ILE A 182 -4.37 1.51 16.80
N ARG A 183 -3.83 2.56 17.43
CA ARG A 183 -4.32 3.09 18.72
C ARG A 183 -4.36 1.96 19.76
N ASP A 184 -5.56 1.55 20.21
CA ASP A 184 -5.77 0.50 21.23
C ASP A 184 -6.09 -0.86 20.62
N TYR A 185 -6.28 -0.95 19.29
CA TYR A 185 -6.60 -2.19 18.61
C TYR A 185 -5.33 -2.91 18.17
N MET A 186 -5.27 -4.21 18.44
CA MET A 186 -4.23 -5.10 17.92
C MET A 186 -4.83 -6.11 16.96
N ILE A 187 -4.10 -6.43 15.92
CA ILE A 187 -4.50 -7.38 14.88
C ILE A 187 -3.24 -8.14 14.48
N ASP A 188 -3.28 -9.47 14.54
CA ASP A 188 -2.11 -10.30 14.27
C ASP A 188 -1.65 -10.22 12.83
N SER A 189 -2.61 -10.26 11.89
CA SER A 189 -2.27 -10.04 10.49
C SER A 189 -3.44 -9.54 9.65
N ILE A 190 -3.12 -8.69 8.67
CA ILE A 190 -4.02 -8.26 7.61
C ILE A 190 -3.31 -8.52 6.28
N LEU A 191 -3.95 -9.28 5.40
CA LEU A 191 -3.59 -9.38 3.99
C LEU A 191 -4.73 -8.78 3.18
N LEU A 192 -4.40 -7.88 2.27
CA LEU A 192 -5.34 -7.29 1.32
C LEU A 192 -4.75 -7.35 -0.08
N LYS A 193 -5.42 -8.05 -1.00
CA LYS A 193 -5.16 -8.00 -2.45
C LYS A 193 -6.38 -7.39 -3.11
N ALA A 194 -6.18 -6.28 -3.80
CA ALA A 194 -7.28 -5.57 -4.41
C ALA A 194 -6.91 -4.99 -5.78
N LYS A 195 -7.94 -4.81 -6.59
CA LYS A 195 -7.90 -4.05 -7.83
C LYS A 195 -8.88 -2.88 -7.74
N LEU A 196 -8.44 -1.71 -8.16
CA LEU A 196 -9.23 -0.48 -8.19
C LEU A 196 -9.63 -0.16 -9.62
N GLU A 197 -10.90 0.23 -9.83
CA GLU A 197 -11.38 0.72 -11.11
C GLU A 197 -11.98 2.12 -10.89
N ASN A 198 -11.66 3.06 -11.77
CA ASN A 198 -12.10 4.47 -11.74
C ASN A 198 -11.65 5.27 -10.49
N ILE A 199 -10.60 4.83 -9.84
CA ILE A 199 -9.96 5.53 -8.72
C ILE A 199 -8.47 5.18 -8.73
N SER A 200 -7.61 6.15 -8.40
CA SER A 200 -6.18 5.91 -8.30
C SER A 200 -5.78 5.33 -6.94
N GLN A 201 -4.68 4.60 -6.89
CA GLN A 201 -4.09 4.17 -5.62
C GLN A 201 -3.75 5.36 -4.72
N THR A 202 -3.25 6.45 -5.29
CA THR A 202 -2.92 7.67 -4.55
C THR A 202 -4.12 8.22 -3.79
N ASP A 203 -5.32 8.22 -4.43
CA ASP A 203 -6.54 8.65 -3.77
C ASP A 203 -6.91 7.71 -2.62
N VAL A 204 -6.79 6.38 -2.83
CA VAL A 204 -7.07 5.40 -1.78
C VAL A 204 -6.11 5.54 -0.61
N TYR A 205 -4.81 5.74 -0.87
CA TYR A 205 -3.84 5.97 0.21
C TYR A 205 -4.11 7.26 0.97
N ALA A 206 -4.45 8.34 0.28
CA ALA A 206 -4.85 9.60 0.93
C ALA A 206 -6.08 9.40 1.82
N ILE A 207 -7.08 8.65 1.34
CA ILE A 207 -8.28 8.33 2.12
C ILE A 207 -7.90 7.52 3.37
N LEU A 208 -7.14 6.42 3.21
CA LEU A 208 -6.77 5.54 4.33
C LEU A 208 -5.89 6.25 5.35
N LEU A 209 -4.91 7.05 4.89
CA LEU A 209 -4.03 7.82 5.77
C LEU A 209 -4.84 8.81 6.61
N ASN A 210 -5.73 9.57 5.98
CA ASN A 210 -6.56 10.53 6.69
C ASN A 210 -7.54 9.86 7.64
N MET A 211 -8.11 8.72 7.28
CA MET A 211 -8.94 7.91 8.18
C MET A 211 -8.16 7.42 9.42
N ALA A 212 -6.86 7.14 9.29
CA ALA A 212 -6.03 6.73 10.42
C ALA A 212 -5.67 7.91 11.36
N ILE A 213 -5.65 9.13 10.82
CA ILE A 213 -5.17 10.35 11.50
C ILE A 213 -6.31 11.14 12.14
N LEU A 214 -7.41 11.32 11.41
CA LEU A 214 -8.52 12.16 11.80
C LEU A 214 -9.39 11.50 12.88
N GLU A 215 -9.96 12.31 13.77
CA GLU A 215 -10.83 11.86 14.87
C GLU A 215 -12.10 12.72 14.93
N GLY A 216 -13.16 12.17 15.56
CA GLY A 216 -14.38 12.91 15.85
C GLY A 216 -15.12 13.42 14.61
N ASP A 217 -15.52 14.67 14.65
CA ASP A 217 -16.31 15.30 13.58
C ASP A 217 -15.47 15.54 12.30
N GLU A 218 -14.18 15.78 12.43
CA GLU A 218 -13.28 15.89 11.27
C GLU A 218 -13.22 14.58 10.48
N PHE A 219 -13.10 13.46 11.17
CA PHE A 219 -13.17 12.13 10.56
C PHE A 219 -14.48 11.96 9.79
N LYS A 220 -15.62 12.29 10.41
CA LYS A 220 -16.93 12.15 9.76
C LYS A 220 -17.04 12.99 8.49
N GLN A 221 -16.66 14.27 8.56
CA GLN A 221 -16.73 15.18 7.41
C GLN A 221 -15.84 14.70 6.27
N TYR A 222 -14.59 14.35 6.58
CA TYR A 222 -13.64 13.84 5.58
C TYR A 222 -14.13 12.53 4.96
N PHE A 223 -14.63 11.61 5.78
CA PHE A 223 -15.14 10.32 5.34
C PHE A 223 -16.36 10.49 4.41
N THR A 224 -17.33 11.31 4.80
CA THR A 224 -18.50 11.60 3.97
C THR A 224 -18.13 12.22 2.62
N LYS A 225 -17.20 13.19 2.61
CA LYS A 225 -16.69 13.80 1.38
C LYS A 225 -16.04 12.77 0.45
N ASN A 226 -15.29 11.81 1.01
CA ASN A 226 -14.69 10.76 0.20
C ASN A 226 -15.69 9.72 -0.30
N LEU A 227 -16.73 9.40 0.45
CA LEU A 227 -17.82 8.56 -0.03
C LEU A 227 -18.55 9.20 -1.23
N GLU A 228 -18.76 10.51 -1.20
CA GLU A 228 -19.30 11.25 -2.36
C GLU A 228 -18.35 11.18 -3.56
N PHE A 229 -17.05 11.36 -3.36
CA PHE A 229 -16.05 11.25 -4.40
C PHE A 229 -16.05 9.84 -5.02
N LEU A 230 -16.03 8.78 -4.21
CA LEU A 230 -16.09 7.40 -4.66
C LEU A 230 -17.37 7.10 -5.47
N ASN A 231 -18.50 7.65 -5.04
CA ASN A 231 -19.76 7.51 -5.78
C ASN A 231 -19.73 8.27 -7.12
N LYS A 232 -19.30 9.54 -7.13
CA LYS A 232 -19.25 10.39 -8.34
C LYS A 232 -18.29 9.83 -9.40
N SER A 233 -17.18 9.25 -8.98
CA SER A 233 -16.20 8.60 -9.87
C SER A 233 -16.64 7.21 -10.35
N ASN A 234 -17.76 6.68 -9.85
CA ASN A 234 -18.16 5.28 -10.04
C ASN A 234 -17.03 4.31 -9.66
N ALA A 235 -16.33 4.60 -8.58
CA ALA A 235 -15.23 3.79 -8.09
C ALA A 235 -15.67 2.37 -7.78
N ILE A 236 -14.87 1.40 -8.17
CA ILE A 236 -15.06 -0.01 -7.87
C ILE A 236 -13.82 -0.50 -7.14
N ILE A 237 -14.04 -1.10 -5.98
CA ILE A 237 -13.01 -1.78 -5.20
C ILE A 237 -13.25 -3.28 -5.35
N ASN A 238 -12.42 -3.93 -6.14
CA ASN A 238 -12.45 -5.38 -6.32
C ASN A 238 -11.44 -6.00 -5.36
N ILE A 239 -11.93 -6.55 -4.26
CA ILE A 239 -11.12 -7.29 -3.27
C ILE A 239 -10.96 -8.70 -3.78
N GLU A 240 -9.78 -9.01 -4.31
CA GLU A 240 -9.43 -10.35 -4.78
C GLU A 240 -9.21 -11.31 -3.60
N ASN A 241 -8.64 -10.81 -2.52
CA ASN A 241 -8.51 -11.52 -1.24
C ASN A 241 -8.25 -10.50 -0.13
N MET A 242 -9.06 -10.56 0.91
CA MET A 242 -8.79 -9.90 2.18
C MET A 242 -8.86 -10.95 3.28
N LYS A 243 -7.78 -11.10 4.03
CA LYS A 243 -7.73 -11.99 5.19
C LYS A 243 -7.31 -11.21 6.42
N LEU A 244 -8.09 -11.31 7.47
CA LEU A 244 -7.75 -10.77 8.77
C LEU A 244 -7.65 -11.92 9.76
N VAL A 245 -6.61 -11.91 10.58
CA VAL A 245 -6.37 -12.88 11.66
C VAL A 245 -6.15 -12.10 12.95
N ASP A 246 -6.86 -12.50 13.99
CA ASP A 246 -6.74 -11.96 15.33
C ASP A 246 -6.89 -13.12 16.33
N GLU A 247 -5.78 -13.54 16.92
CA GLU A 247 -5.67 -14.75 17.72
C GLU A 247 -6.15 -16.01 16.95
N GLU A 248 -7.14 -16.73 17.46
CA GLU A 248 -7.74 -17.91 16.79
C GLU A 248 -8.85 -17.53 15.82
N LYS A 249 -9.31 -16.26 15.82
CA LYS A 249 -10.38 -15.76 14.96
C LYS A 249 -9.81 -15.24 13.66
N TRP A 250 -10.43 -15.62 12.56
CA TRP A 250 -10.04 -15.14 11.25
C TRP A 250 -11.22 -15.05 10.31
N PHE A 251 -11.10 -14.20 9.31
CA PHE A 251 -12.03 -14.18 8.18
C PHE A 251 -11.31 -13.89 6.87
N GLU A 252 -11.93 -14.33 5.80
CA GLU A 252 -11.57 -14.01 4.42
C GLU A 252 -12.77 -13.40 3.71
N LEU A 253 -12.51 -12.39 2.89
CA LEU A 253 -13.50 -11.66 2.12
C LEU A 253 -13.02 -11.56 0.66
N VAL A 254 -13.90 -11.95 -0.27
CA VAL A 254 -13.69 -11.78 -1.71
C VAL A 254 -14.89 -11.09 -2.29
N ASN A 255 -14.71 -9.86 -2.83
CA ASN A 255 -15.86 -9.04 -3.21
C ASN A 255 -15.51 -7.95 -4.22
N LYS A 256 -16.54 -7.50 -4.95
CA LYS A 256 -16.49 -6.34 -5.81
C LYS A 256 -17.49 -5.30 -5.35
N PHE A 257 -17.00 -4.26 -4.68
CA PHE A 257 -17.84 -3.23 -4.06
C PHE A 257 -17.90 -1.94 -4.86
N LYS A 258 -19.05 -1.28 -4.75
CA LYS A 258 -19.32 0.11 -5.15
C LYS A 258 -19.95 0.85 -3.98
N ILE A 259 -19.89 2.18 -4.02
CA ILE A 259 -20.64 3.05 -3.13
C ILE A 259 -21.83 3.63 -3.90
N ASP A 260 -23.04 3.49 -3.37
CA ASP A 260 -24.24 4.09 -3.98
C ASP A 260 -24.44 5.56 -3.57
N LYS A 261 -25.46 6.23 -4.17
CA LYS A 261 -25.81 7.64 -3.90
C LYS A 261 -26.22 7.91 -2.44
N ARG A 262 -26.48 6.89 -1.66
CA ARG A 262 -26.81 6.98 -0.23
C ARG A 262 -25.65 6.50 0.64
N HIS A 263 -24.42 6.53 0.12
CA HIS A 263 -23.19 6.14 0.77
C HIS A 263 -23.22 4.71 1.36
N ARG A 264 -23.91 3.79 0.70
CA ARG A 264 -23.99 2.39 1.13
C ARG A 264 -23.12 1.53 0.22
N VAL A 265 -22.52 0.51 0.79
CA VAL A 265 -21.81 -0.52 0.03
C VAL A 265 -22.80 -1.34 -0.79
N VAL A 266 -22.48 -1.56 -2.05
CA VAL A 266 -23.25 -2.37 -2.99
C VAL A 266 -22.32 -3.35 -3.70
N GLY A 267 -22.73 -4.61 -3.79
CA GLY A 267 -21.98 -5.67 -4.48
C GLY A 267 -22.25 -7.06 -3.91
N PRO A 268 -21.62 -8.10 -4.48
CA PRO A 268 -21.63 -9.44 -3.90
C PRO A 268 -20.96 -9.42 -2.53
N LEU A 269 -21.24 -10.42 -1.71
CA LEU A 269 -20.66 -10.58 -0.37
C LEU A 269 -20.36 -12.07 -0.14
N ASP A 270 -19.10 -12.45 -0.28
CA ASP A 270 -18.60 -13.78 0.05
C ASP A 270 -17.64 -13.67 1.23
N VAL A 271 -18.02 -14.29 2.35
CA VAL A 271 -17.27 -14.29 3.60
C VAL A 271 -16.99 -15.71 4.01
N ILE A 272 -15.76 -16.00 4.39
CA ILE A 272 -15.37 -17.23 5.06
C ILE A 272 -14.82 -16.82 6.43
N ALA A 273 -15.31 -17.41 7.50
CA ALA A 273 -14.91 -17.07 8.87
C ALA A 273 -14.61 -18.32 9.70
N SER A 274 -13.75 -18.17 10.69
CA SER A 274 -13.36 -19.24 11.64
C SER A 274 -14.56 -19.82 12.40
N ASP A 275 -15.55 -18.98 12.68
CA ASP A 275 -16.72 -19.34 13.49
C ASP A 275 -17.92 -18.44 13.18
N VAL A 276 -19.09 -18.80 13.76
CA VAL A 276 -20.35 -18.08 13.55
C VAL A 276 -20.29 -16.67 14.11
N GLU A 277 -19.68 -16.48 15.28
CA GLU A 277 -19.60 -15.17 15.94
C GLU A 277 -18.80 -14.17 15.10
N THR A 278 -17.66 -14.63 14.57
CA THR A 278 -16.84 -13.85 13.65
C THR A 278 -17.63 -13.48 12.39
N ALA A 279 -18.35 -14.44 11.80
CA ALA A 279 -19.20 -14.19 10.65
C ALA A 279 -20.33 -13.18 10.95
N GLU A 280 -20.97 -13.28 12.12
CA GLU A 280 -21.99 -12.32 12.59
C GLU A 280 -21.45 -10.91 12.70
N LYS A 281 -20.29 -10.73 13.34
CA LYS A 281 -19.63 -9.42 13.47
C LYS A 281 -19.34 -8.78 12.12
N ILE A 282 -18.85 -9.55 11.15
CA ILE A 282 -18.58 -9.03 9.80
C ILE A 282 -19.88 -8.60 9.12
N ILE A 283 -20.90 -9.45 9.16
CA ILE A 283 -22.19 -9.17 8.53
C ILE A 283 -22.89 -7.98 9.19
N SER A 284 -22.82 -7.85 10.52
CA SER A 284 -23.41 -6.71 11.26
C SER A 284 -22.79 -5.38 10.84
N THR A 285 -21.50 -5.37 10.52
CA THR A 285 -20.80 -4.17 9.99
C THR A 285 -21.49 -3.62 8.74
N PHE A 286 -22.01 -4.48 7.87
CA PHE A 286 -22.74 -4.07 6.65
C PHE A 286 -24.22 -3.80 6.89
N SER A 287 -24.85 -4.43 7.88
CA SER A 287 -26.27 -4.31 8.15
C SER A 287 -26.64 -3.08 8.99
N GLY A 288 -25.71 -2.60 9.82
CA GLY A 288 -25.98 -1.54 10.80
C GLY A 288 -26.98 -1.92 11.90
N SER A 289 -27.19 -3.22 12.11
CA SER A 289 -27.95 -3.81 13.19
C SER A 289 -27.02 -4.61 14.07
N ASP A 290 -26.90 -4.20 15.33
CA ASP A 290 -26.08 -4.91 16.32
C ASP A 290 -26.77 -6.23 16.78
N ASP A 291 -28.08 -6.36 16.51
CA ASP A 291 -28.91 -7.52 16.90
C ASP A 291 -29.17 -8.49 15.73
N LEU A 292 -28.24 -8.61 14.81
CA LEU A 292 -28.40 -9.50 13.68
C LEU A 292 -28.20 -10.96 14.10
N ASP A 293 -29.26 -11.70 14.34
CA ASP A 293 -29.21 -13.12 14.65
C ASP A 293 -29.15 -13.98 13.37
N ILE A 294 -27.95 -14.13 12.81
CA ILE A 294 -27.76 -15.02 11.65
C ILE A 294 -27.83 -16.50 12.03
N LYS A 295 -27.66 -16.85 13.32
CA LYS A 295 -27.78 -18.23 13.84
C LYS A 295 -29.20 -18.75 13.69
N SER A 296 -30.20 -17.87 13.68
CA SER A 296 -31.59 -18.26 13.47
C SER A 296 -31.90 -18.70 12.03
N LEU A 297 -31.02 -18.38 11.06
CA LEU A 297 -31.24 -18.77 9.66
C LEU A 297 -31.24 -20.29 9.49
N PRO A 298 -32.29 -20.88 8.85
CA PRO A 298 -32.45 -22.34 8.75
C PRO A 298 -31.24 -23.02 8.09
N MET A 299 -30.60 -22.34 7.16
CA MET A 299 -29.45 -22.87 6.44
C MET A 299 -28.20 -22.90 7.31
N LEU A 300 -27.97 -21.89 8.13
CA LEU A 300 -26.89 -21.84 9.10
C LEU A 300 -27.11 -22.84 10.25
N LYS A 301 -28.33 -23.01 10.72
CA LYS A 301 -28.67 -24.08 11.70
C LYS A 301 -28.25 -25.45 11.19
N ARG A 302 -28.45 -25.73 9.89
CA ARG A 302 -28.02 -27.00 9.27
C ARG A 302 -26.50 -27.13 9.17
N LEU A 303 -25.77 -26.04 8.90
CA LEU A 303 -24.31 -26.02 8.85
C LEU A 303 -23.70 -26.21 10.23
N ILE A 304 -24.24 -25.51 11.23
CA ILE A 304 -23.80 -25.61 12.63
C ILE A 304 -24.09 -27.01 13.22
N SER A 305 -25.25 -27.59 12.87
CA SER A 305 -25.63 -28.92 13.39
C SER A 305 -24.77 -30.08 12.84
N LYS A 306 -24.03 -29.86 11.78
CA LYS A 306 -23.13 -30.88 11.18
C LYS A 306 -21.75 -30.92 11.82
N ASN A 307 -21.50 -30.22 12.91
CA ASN A 307 -20.34 -30.23 13.86
C ASN A 307 -18.92 -30.45 13.29
N ASP A 308 -18.73 -30.60 11.96
CA ASP A 308 -17.44 -30.86 11.29
C ASP A 308 -16.91 -29.66 10.51
N ALA A 309 -17.61 -28.54 10.49
CA ALA A 309 -17.19 -27.39 9.72
C ALA A 309 -16.09 -26.61 10.44
N LYS A 310 -14.85 -26.76 10.01
CA LYS A 310 -13.69 -25.98 10.47
C LYS A 310 -13.79 -24.49 10.17
N PHE A 311 -14.80 -24.07 9.44
CA PHE A 311 -15.06 -22.68 9.04
C PHE A 311 -16.49 -22.52 8.52
N ILE A 312 -16.99 -21.29 8.49
CA ILE A 312 -18.30 -20.93 7.98
C ILE A 312 -18.15 -20.12 6.71
N ARG A 313 -18.86 -20.49 5.66
CA ARG A 313 -18.94 -19.72 4.41
C ARG A 313 -20.33 -19.14 4.25
N LEU A 314 -20.40 -17.81 4.07
CA LEU A 314 -21.62 -17.05 3.80
C LEU A 314 -21.50 -16.39 2.43
N SER A 315 -22.47 -16.65 1.57
CA SER A 315 -22.58 -16.00 0.27
C SER A 315 -23.84 -15.15 0.22
N GLY A 316 -23.70 -13.92 -0.21
CA GLY A 316 -24.79 -12.98 -0.25
C GLY A 316 -24.56 -11.83 -1.21
N LYS A 317 -25.38 -10.78 -1.03
CA LYS A 317 -25.22 -9.51 -1.76
C LYS A 317 -25.79 -8.33 -0.99
N LEU A 318 -25.19 -7.18 -1.24
CA LEU A 318 -25.65 -5.88 -0.79
C LEU A 318 -26.29 -5.19 -1.98
N GLU A 319 -27.58 -4.99 -1.95
CA GLU A 319 -28.33 -4.44 -3.09
C GLU A 319 -29.49 -3.58 -2.62
N ARG A 320 -29.67 -2.38 -3.22
CA ARG A 320 -30.79 -1.46 -2.99
C ARG A 320 -31.09 -1.16 -1.52
N GLY A 321 -30.05 -1.10 -0.70
CA GLY A 321 -30.18 -0.83 0.74
C GLY A 321 -30.65 -2.01 1.56
N SER A 322 -30.38 -3.21 1.08
CA SER A 322 -30.70 -4.46 1.77
C SER A 322 -29.54 -5.43 1.66
N LEU A 323 -29.32 -6.16 2.73
CA LEU A 323 -28.41 -7.30 2.80
C LEU A 323 -29.19 -8.58 2.55
N TYR A 324 -28.74 -9.37 1.62
CA TYR A 324 -29.26 -10.69 1.31
C TYR A 324 -28.21 -11.74 1.61
N LEU A 325 -28.56 -12.80 2.31
CA LEU A 325 -27.76 -14.02 2.45
C LEU A 325 -28.58 -15.20 1.91
N PHE A 326 -27.96 -16.05 1.09
CA PHE A 326 -28.63 -17.18 0.45
C PHE A 326 -29.95 -16.79 -0.24
N ASN A 327 -29.98 -15.63 -0.88
CA ASN A 327 -31.15 -15.03 -1.53
C ASN A 327 -32.30 -14.61 -0.57
N GLN A 328 -32.12 -14.68 0.75
CA GLN A 328 -33.09 -14.18 1.73
C GLN A 328 -32.65 -12.82 2.22
N LYS A 329 -33.61 -11.87 2.27
CA LYS A 329 -33.36 -10.55 2.86
C LYS A 329 -33.21 -10.69 4.36
N ILE A 330 -32.04 -10.31 4.88
CA ILE A 330 -31.68 -10.43 6.30
C ILE A 330 -31.86 -9.08 7.03
N ALA A 331 -31.36 -8.02 6.41
CA ALA A 331 -31.34 -6.71 7.05
C ALA A 331 -31.39 -5.57 6.02
N ARG A 332 -31.53 -4.35 6.52
CA ARG A 332 -31.24 -3.13 5.75
C ARG A 332 -29.76 -2.79 5.89
N THR A 333 -29.15 -2.30 4.82
CA THR A 333 -27.77 -1.81 4.88
C THR A 333 -27.74 -0.40 5.45
N LYS A 334 -26.77 -0.15 6.33
CA LYS A 334 -26.51 1.17 6.89
C LYS A 334 -25.81 2.06 5.86
N SER A 335 -26.05 3.37 5.92
CA SER A 335 -25.18 4.33 5.27
C SER A 335 -23.87 4.44 6.05
N LEU A 336 -22.73 4.50 5.35
CA LEU A 336 -21.42 4.56 5.97
C LEU A 336 -21.14 5.89 6.70
N ASP A 337 -21.94 6.93 6.43
CA ASP A 337 -21.79 8.27 7.00
C ASP A 337 -22.72 8.53 8.21
N LYS A 338 -23.46 7.52 8.64
CA LYS A 338 -24.36 7.54 9.80
C LYS A 338 -23.83 6.59 10.88
#